data_05522efa559de12d1641c2975ffc4df7
#
_entry.id   05522efa559de12d1641c2975ffc4df7
#
_cell.length_a   1.000
_cell.length_b   1.000
_cell.length_c   1.000
_cell.angle_alpha   90.00
_cell.angle_beta   90.00
_cell.angle_gamma   90.00
#
_symmetry.space_group_name_H-M   'P 1'
#
loop_
_entity.id
_entity.type
_entity.pdbx_description
1 polymer ?
#
loop_
_entity_poly.entity_id
_entity_poly.type
_entity_poly.pdbx_seq_one_letter_code
_entity_poly.pdbx_strand_id
1 'polypeptide(L)'
;FHVEARRSPSPGYPDSEWPDGVSWLIDEERRAVFETAGARFESHYFLTLAWLPPAERQGKLESLVFEGGAETAAIIDYRRHLERFQQEADQFIALLETAMPEARWLSDEETLTYLHDCVSDRPHRVAVPETPFHLDQLLTDAPLIGGLAPTLGARHQKVI
;
A
#
# COMPACT_ATOMS: atom_id res chain seq x y z
N PHE A 1 -6.47 7.36 -8.70
CA PHE A 1 -6.36 6.39 -7.60
C PHE A 1 -6.27 4.97 -8.16
N HIS A 2 -5.65 4.08 -7.40
CA HIS A 2 -5.57 2.65 -7.69
C HIS A 2 -6.11 1.87 -6.49
N VAL A 3 -6.86 0.80 -6.75
CA VAL A 3 -7.40 -0.09 -5.72
C VAL A 3 -6.90 -1.50 -6.00
N GLU A 4 -6.30 -2.11 -5.00
CA GLU A 4 -5.85 -3.51 -5.03
C GLU A 4 -6.54 -4.30 -3.93
N ALA A 5 -7.02 -5.50 -4.26
CA ALA A 5 -7.54 -6.46 -3.29
C ALA A 5 -6.56 -7.63 -3.18
N ARG A 6 -6.05 -7.88 -1.98
CA ARG A 6 -5.20 -9.03 -1.66
C ARG A 6 -5.98 -10.01 -0.80
N ARG A 7 -5.88 -11.28 -1.13
CA ARG A 7 -6.50 -12.36 -0.35
C ARG A 7 -5.42 -13.08 0.44
N SER A 8 -5.64 -13.19 1.74
CA SER A 8 -4.81 -14.01 2.66
C SER A 8 -5.65 -15.12 3.28
N PRO A 9 -5.07 -16.25 3.66
CA PRO A 9 -5.77 -17.24 4.46
C PRO A 9 -6.33 -16.60 5.73
N SER A 10 -7.58 -16.90 6.06
CA SER A 10 -8.19 -16.43 7.30
C SER A 10 -7.50 -17.07 8.51
N PRO A 11 -7.19 -16.29 9.57
CA PRO A 11 -6.49 -16.79 10.74
C PRO A 11 -7.30 -17.80 11.58
N GLY A 12 -8.55 -18.00 11.27
CA GLY A 12 -9.42 -18.93 11.98
C GLY A 12 -10.77 -18.33 12.35
N TYR A 13 -11.50 -19.04 13.16
CA TYR A 13 -12.77 -18.57 13.71
C TYR A 13 -12.50 -17.56 14.82
N PRO A 14 -13.18 -16.40 14.86
CA PRO A 14 -12.95 -15.42 15.90
C PRO A 14 -13.34 -15.95 17.27
N ASP A 15 -12.54 -15.62 18.29
CA ASP A 15 -12.86 -15.90 19.67
C ASP A 15 -13.80 -14.83 20.21
N SER A 16 -14.84 -15.25 20.91
CA SER A 16 -15.86 -14.37 21.47
C SER A 16 -16.31 -14.87 22.85
N GLU A 17 -16.63 -13.94 23.74
CA GLU A 17 -17.24 -14.24 25.03
C GLU A 17 -18.76 -14.06 24.90
N TRP A 18 -19.52 -15.03 25.41
CA TRP A 18 -20.97 -15.05 25.32
C TRP A 18 -21.64 -14.87 26.67
N PRO A 19 -22.70 -14.06 26.78
CA PRO A 19 -23.35 -13.76 28.03
C PRO A 19 -24.17 -14.95 28.59
N ASP A 20 -24.50 -15.92 27.74
CA ASP A 20 -25.34 -17.06 28.10
C ASP A 20 -24.94 -18.33 27.35
N GLY A 21 -25.37 -19.49 27.90
CA GLY A 21 -25.01 -20.80 27.36
C GLY A 21 -25.68 -21.13 26.01
N VAL A 22 -26.79 -20.48 25.67
CA VAL A 22 -27.48 -20.72 24.38
C VAL A 22 -26.67 -20.02 23.24
N SER A 23 -26.26 -18.77 23.48
CA SER A 23 -25.41 -18.04 22.58
C SER A 23 -24.07 -18.73 22.33
N TRP A 24 -23.46 -19.27 23.41
CA TRP A 24 -22.26 -20.09 23.31
C TRP A 24 -22.49 -21.36 22.48
N LEU A 25 -23.58 -22.07 22.66
CA LEU A 25 -23.87 -23.30 21.92
C LEU A 25 -24.05 -23.03 20.41
N ILE A 26 -24.73 -21.93 20.08
CA ILE A 26 -24.89 -21.49 18.68
C ILE A 26 -23.54 -21.16 18.05
N ASP A 27 -22.65 -20.52 18.81
CA ASP A 27 -21.31 -20.18 18.36
C ASP A 27 -20.44 -21.41 18.12
N GLU A 28 -20.48 -22.39 19.03
CA GLU A 28 -19.78 -23.67 18.87
C GLU A 28 -20.24 -24.43 17.63
N GLU A 29 -21.55 -24.46 17.35
CA GLU A 29 -22.07 -25.07 16.14
C GLU A 29 -21.55 -24.34 14.88
N ARG A 30 -21.50 -23.02 14.89
CA ARG A 30 -20.94 -22.23 13.80
C ARG A 30 -19.43 -22.46 13.64
N ARG A 31 -18.69 -22.55 14.74
CA ARG A 31 -17.26 -22.87 14.76
C ARG A 31 -17.00 -24.23 14.13
N ALA A 32 -17.75 -25.24 14.48
CA ALA A 32 -17.63 -26.57 13.89
C ALA A 32 -17.90 -26.59 12.39
N VAL A 33 -18.90 -25.84 11.93
CA VAL A 33 -19.16 -25.64 10.49
C VAL A 33 -18.03 -24.87 9.81
N PHE A 34 -17.50 -23.86 10.47
CA PHE A 34 -16.38 -23.07 9.97
C PHE A 34 -15.12 -23.92 9.76
N GLU A 35 -14.77 -24.76 10.71
CA GLU A 35 -13.60 -25.63 10.64
C GLU A 35 -13.72 -26.73 9.59
N THR A 36 -14.94 -27.21 9.33
CA THR A 36 -15.19 -28.25 8.32
C THR A 36 -15.35 -27.73 6.91
N ALA A 37 -15.61 -26.45 6.73
CA ALA A 37 -15.94 -25.85 5.41
C ALA A 37 -14.74 -25.62 4.48
N GLY A 38 -13.51 -26.00 4.86
CA GLY A 38 -12.31 -25.87 4.04
C GLY A 38 -11.61 -24.51 4.16
N ALA A 39 -10.64 -24.26 3.28
CA ALA A 39 -9.82 -23.05 3.33
C ALA A 39 -10.66 -21.78 3.11
N ARG A 40 -10.50 -20.83 4.01
CA ARG A 40 -11.14 -19.51 3.96
C ARG A 40 -10.10 -18.41 3.78
N PHE A 41 -10.55 -17.29 3.25
CA PHE A 41 -9.70 -16.17 2.92
C PHE A 41 -10.34 -14.87 3.37
N GLU A 42 -9.50 -13.98 3.85
CA GLU A 42 -9.81 -12.57 4.08
C GLU A 42 -9.33 -11.73 2.91
N SER A 43 -10.06 -10.67 2.61
CA SER A 43 -9.66 -9.70 1.58
C SER A 43 -9.23 -8.40 2.24
N HIS A 44 -7.99 -8.03 2.01
CA HIS A 44 -7.45 -6.73 2.40
C HIS A 44 -7.43 -5.82 1.18
N TYR A 45 -7.95 -4.61 1.34
CA TYR A 45 -8.01 -3.63 0.27
C TYR A 45 -6.97 -2.55 0.52
N PHE A 46 -6.18 -2.26 -0.52
CA PHE A 46 -5.21 -1.17 -0.52
C PHE A 46 -5.67 -0.13 -1.52
N LEU A 47 -5.74 1.12 -1.08
CA LEU A 47 -6.06 2.26 -1.91
C LEU A 47 -4.84 3.17 -2.02
N THR A 48 -4.37 3.37 -3.24
CA THR A 48 -3.26 4.28 -3.53
C THR A 48 -3.79 5.55 -4.18
N LEU A 49 -3.44 6.70 -3.61
CA LEU A 49 -3.71 8.01 -4.18
C LEU A 49 -2.46 8.52 -4.89
N ALA A 50 -2.63 9.05 -6.09
CA ALA A 50 -1.57 9.68 -6.85
C ALA A 50 -1.96 11.10 -7.24
N TRP A 51 -1.05 12.04 -7.04
CA TRP A 51 -1.20 13.42 -7.47
C TRP A 51 -0.33 13.69 -8.67
N LEU A 52 -0.94 14.22 -9.74
CA LEU A 52 -0.25 14.67 -10.94
C LEU A 52 -0.33 16.19 -10.98
N PRO A 53 0.79 16.91 -10.85
CA PRO A 53 0.78 18.36 -11.01
C PRO A 53 0.35 18.75 -12.44
N PRO A 54 -0.31 19.91 -12.62
CA PRO A 54 -0.73 20.38 -13.94
C PRO A 54 0.43 20.47 -14.94
N ALA A 55 0.22 20.01 -16.17
CA ALA A 55 1.24 19.92 -17.22
C ALA A 55 1.91 21.26 -17.57
N GLU A 56 1.19 22.37 -17.41
CA GLU A 56 1.74 23.73 -17.67
C GLU A 56 2.92 24.09 -16.76
N ARG A 57 3.02 23.44 -15.59
CA ARG A 57 4.09 23.64 -14.62
C ARG A 57 5.24 22.65 -14.78
N GLN A 58 5.00 21.50 -15.42
CA GLN A 58 6.06 20.53 -15.69
C GLN A 58 7.12 21.10 -16.64
N GLY A 59 6.72 21.79 -17.70
CA GLY A 59 7.65 22.43 -18.63
C GLY A 59 8.49 23.55 -18.01
N LYS A 60 7.95 24.25 -16.99
CA LYS A 60 8.71 25.24 -16.22
C LYS A 60 9.67 24.60 -15.22
N LEU A 61 9.32 23.45 -14.64
CA LEU A 61 10.21 22.70 -13.75
C LEU A 61 11.42 22.14 -14.52
N GLU A 62 11.22 21.62 -15.73
CA GLU A 62 12.33 21.14 -16.57
C GLU A 62 13.25 22.28 -17.01
N SER A 63 12.72 23.45 -17.38
CA SER A 63 13.55 24.63 -17.76
C SER A 63 14.29 25.21 -16.54
N LEU A 64 13.77 25.06 -15.34
CA LEU A 64 14.36 25.58 -14.12
C LEU A 64 15.49 24.68 -13.57
N VAL A 65 15.47 23.39 -13.88
CA VAL A 65 16.55 22.44 -13.50
C VAL A 65 17.84 22.71 -14.29
N PHE A 66 17.76 23.33 -15.47
CA PHE A 66 18.91 23.63 -16.31
C PHE A 66 19.53 25.05 -16.14
N GLU A 67 18.86 25.95 -15.42
CA GLU A 67 19.38 27.28 -15.12
C GLU A 67 19.57 27.48 -13.62
N GLY A 68 20.79 27.44 -13.16
CA GLY A 68 21.26 27.37 -11.77
C GLY A 68 20.81 28.45 -10.74
N GLY A 69 19.59 28.94 -10.84
CA GLY A 69 18.92 29.82 -9.86
C GLY A 69 17.56 29.32 -9.41
N ALA A 70 17.12 28.19 -9.92
CA ALA A 70 15.77 27.71 -9.87
C ALA A 70 15.48 26.66 -8.77
N GLU A 71 16.51 26.14 -8.13
CA GLU A 71 16.38 25.04 -7.15
C GLU A 71 15.47 25.43 -5.96
N THR A 72 15.61 26.64 -5.46
CA THR A 72 14.81 27.17 -4.34
C THR A 72 13.34 27.34 -4.73
N ALA A 73 13.06 27.85 -5.94
CA ALA A 73 11.69 28.05 -6.42
C ALA A 73 11.00 26.71 -6.71
N ALA A 74 11.71 25.74 -7.26
CA ALA A 74 11.22 24.39 -7.51
C ALA A 74 10.89 23.65 -6.20
N ILE A 75 11.72 23.78 -5.17
CA ILE A 75 11.50 23.19 -3.85
C ILE A 75 10.26 23.81 -3.17
N ILE A 76 10.09 25.14 -3.27
CA ILE A 76 8.91 25.83 -2.70
C ILE A 76 7.63 25.38 -3.41
N ASP A 77 7.64 25.27 -4.71
CA ASP A 77 6.47 24.81 -5.48
C ASP A 77 6.14 23.34 -5.19
N TYR A 78 7.15 22.49 -5.07
CA TYR A 78 6.98 21.10 -4.65
C TYR A 78 6.34 20.98 -3.26
N ARG A 79 6.83 21.74 -2.27
CA ARG A 79 6.25 21.73 -0.91
C ARG A 79 4.78 22.15 -0.92
N ARG A 80 4.42 23.19 -1.66
CA ARG A 80 3.03 23.64 -1.79
C ARG A 80 2.15 22.57 -2.42
N HIS A 81 2.63 21.86 -3.43
CA HIS A 81 1.90 20.76 -4.03
C HIS A 81 1.74 19.59 -3.08
N LEU A 82 2.77 19.28 -2.30
CA LEU A 82 2.72 18.23 -1.29
C LEU A 82 1.71 18.56 -0.18
N GLU A 83 1.75 19.79 0.37
CA GLU A 83 0.79 20.25 1.37
C GLU A 83 -0.65 20.17 0.86
N ARG A 84 -0.88 20.60 -0.37
CA ARG A 84 -2.20 20.51 -0.99
C ARG A 84 -2.63 19.05 -1.17
N PHE A 85 -1.75 18.21 -1.63
CA PHE A 85 -2.03 16.78 -1.77
C PHE A 85 -2.38 16.15 -0.42
N GLN A 86 -1.63 16.46 0.63
CA GLN A 86 -1.92 15.97 1.98
C GLN A 86 -3.31 16.42 2.46
N GLN A 87 -3.66 17.69 2.30
CA GLN A 87 -4.98 18.19 2.68
C GLN A 87 -6.12 17.49 1.93
N GLU A 88 -5.99 17.28 0.63
CA GLU A 88 -7.00 16.59 -0.18
C GLU A 88 -7.07 15.09 0.19
N ALA A 89 -5.94 14.47 0.49
CA ALA A 89 -5.87 13.09 0.93
C ALA A 89 -6.49 12.88 2.32
N ASP A 90 -6.27 13.82 3.26
CA ASP A 90 -6.90 13.79 4.60
C ASP A 90 -8.43 13.96 4.52
N GLN A 91 -8.90 14.81 3.63
CA GLN A 91 -10.34 14.93 3.37
C GLN A 91 -10.93 13.65 2.78
N PHE A 92 -10.18 13.01 1.90
CA PHE A 92 -10.60 11.77 1.28
C PHE A 92 -10.68 10.61 2.29
N ILE A 93 -9.69 10.45 3.17
CA ILE A 93 -9.73 9.41 4.21
C ILE A 93 -10.89 9.64 5.18
N ALA A 94 -11.15 10.89 5.58
CA ALA A 94 -12.27 11.23 6.45
C ALA A 94 -13.65 10.85 5.83
N LEU A 95 -13.78 10.95 4.51
CA LEU A 95 -14.98 10.46 3.80
C LEU A 95 -15.04 8.93 3.78
N LEU A 96 -13.90 8.27 3.57
CA LEU A 96 -13.82 6.80 3.59
C LEU A 96 -14.16 6.22 4.95
N GLU A 97 -13.69 6.80 6.03
CA GLU A 97 -13.97 6.35 7.40
C GLU A 97 -15.47 6.33 7.72
N THR A 98 -16.25 7.18 7.08
CA THR A 98 -17.71 7.19 7.22
C THR A 98 -18.35 5.91 6.64
N ALA A 99 -17.82 5.37 5.55
CA ALA A 99 -18.35 4.18 4.88
C ALA A 99 -17.56 2.91 5.26
N MET A 100 -16.30 3.08 5.62
CA MET A 100 -15.34 2.02 5.97
C MET A 100 -14.62 2.41 7.26
N PRO A 101 -15.18 2.15 8.44
CA PRO A 101 -14.61 2.60 9.73
C PRO A 101 -13.20 2.07 10.03
N GLU A 102 -12.79 0.99 9.35
CA GLU A 102 -11.45 0.41 9.50
C GLU A 102 -10.42 1.00 8.51
N ALA A 103 -10.84 1.93 7.63
CA ALA A 103 -9.93 2.59 6.72
C ALA A 103 -8.93 3.45 7.51
N ARG A 104 -7.65 3.32 7.19
CA ARG A 104 -6.57 4.09 7.85
C ARG A 104 -5.39 4.26 6.92
N TRP A 105 -4.55 5.21 7.23
CA TRP A 105 -3.24 5.32 6.61
C TRP A 105 -2.35 4.13 6.98
N LEU A 106 -1.57 3.65 6.02
CA LEU A 106 -0.48 2.74 6.30
C LEU A 106 0.64 3.48 7.04
N SER A 107 1.29 2.83 7.98
CA SER A 107 2.54 3.31 8.55
C SER A 107 3.68 3.25 7.50
N ASP A 108 4.81 3.89 7.78
CA ASP A 108 5.96 3.87 6.88
C ASP A 108 6.44 2.44 6.62
N GLU A 109 6.51 1.61 7.66
CA GLU A 109 6.89 0.20 7.55
C GLU A 109 5.89 -0.62 6.72
N GLU A 110 4.59 -0.42 6.94
CA GLU A 110 3.54 -1.07 6.15
C GLU A 110 3.58 -0.60 4.69
N THR A 111 3.85 0.68 4.46
CA THR A 111 3.99 1.25 3.11
C THR A 111 5.18 0.65 2.37
N LEU A 112 6.36 0.56 3.02
CA LEU A 112 7.53 -0.06 2.42
C LEU A 112 7.30 -1.55 2.14
N THR A 113 6.69 -2.28 3.09
CA THR A 113 6.32 -3.68 2.91
C THR A 113 5.34 -3.87 1.76
N TYR A 114 4.30 -3.03 1.67
CA TYR A 114 3.36 -3.05 0.56
C TYR A 114 4.04 -2.82 -0.79
N LEU A 115 4.90 -1.80 -0.88
CA LEU A 115 5.65 -1.49 -2.11
C LEU A 115 6.63 -2.60 -2.48
N HIS A 116 7.32 -3.19 -1.49
CA HIS A 116 8.19 -4.35 -1.70
C HIS A 116 7.40 -5.52 -2.29
N ASP A 117 6.26 -5.87 -1.71
CA ASP A 117 5.38 -6.94 -2.20
C ASP A 117 4.84 -6.68 -3.62
N CYS A 118 4.77 -5.41 -4.04
CA CYS A 118 4.40 -5.07 -5.42
C CYS A 118 5.48 -5.43 -6.44
N VAL A 119 6.75 -5.44 -6.05
CA VAL A 119 7.90 -5.63 -6.95
C VAL A 119 8.66 -6.93 -6.73
N SER A 120 8.55 -7.53 -5.53
CA SER A 120 9.20 -8.78 -5.16
C SER A 120 8.23 -9.97 -5.25
N ASP A 121 8.75 -11.14 -5.53
CA ASP A 121 8.02 -12.42 -5.47
C ASP A 121 8.15 -13.09 -4.09
N ARG A 122 8.91 -12.49 -3.18
CA ARG A 122 9.17 -12.99 -1.84
C ARG A 122 8.66 -11.99 -0.80
N PRO A 123 7.39 -12.09 -0.39
CA PRO A 123 6.84 -11.18 0.58
C PRO A 123 7.58 -11.32 1.91
N HIS A 124 8.12 -10.21 2.40
CA HIS A 124 8.68 -10.10 3.73
C HIS A 124 8.55 -8.67 4.25
N ARG A 125 8.66 -8.52 5.55
CA ARG A 125 8.52 -7.23 6.22
C ARG A 125 9.76 -6.38 5.97
N VAL A 126 9.56 -5.13 5.55
CA VAL A 126 10.63 -4.17 5.29
C VAL A 126 10.64 -3.13 6.40
N ALA A 127 11.72 -3.08 7.17
CA ALA A 127 11.88 -2.08 8.22
C ALA A 127 12.29 -0.72 7.64
N VAL A 128 11.85 0.35 8.29
CA VAL A 128 12.26 1.72 7.93
C VAL A 128 13.71 1.94 8.39
N PRO A 129 14.65 2.29 7.50
CA PRO A 129 16.01 2.59 7.88
C PRO A 129 16.12 3.88 8.69
N GLU A 130 17.07 3.92 9.62
CA GLU A 130 17.37 5.14 10.42
C GLU A 130 18.11 6.22 9.62
N THR A 131 18.75 5.85 8.52
CA THR A 131 19.51 6.77 7.66
C THR A 131 18.76 7.09 6.37
N PRO A 132 19.03 8.23 5.71
CA PRO A 132 18.48 8.53 4.40
C PRO A 132 18.77 7.40 3.40
N PHE A 133 17.76 7.00 2.64
CA PHE A 133 17.82 5.90 1.69
C PHE A 133 17.10 6.23 0.39
N HIS A 134 17.41 5.49 -0.65
CA HIS A 134 16.65 5.50 -1.90
C HIS A 134 15.70 4.30 -1.93
N LEU A 135 14.47 4.51 -2.37
CA LEU A 135 13.43 3.46 -2.40
C LEU A 135 13.82 2.24 -3.23
N ASP A 136 14.54 2.45 -4.32
CA ASP A 136 15.05 1.36 -5.19
C ASP A 136 16.00 0.41 -4.47
N GLN A 137 16.69 0.87 -3.43
CA GLN A 137 17.58 0.04 -2.62
C GLN A 137 16.85 -0.84 -1.60
N LEU A 138 15.63 -0.47 -1.23
CA LEU A 138 14.82 -1.17 -0.23
C LEU A 138 13.74 -2.06 -0.84
N LEU A 139 13.26 -1.71 -2.02
CA LEU A 139 12.09 -2.38 -2.60
C LEU A 139 12.42 -3.65 -3.36
N THR A 140 13.70 -3.94 -3.62
CA THR A 140 14.09 -5.09 -4.44
C THR A 140 15.07 -6.00 -3.71
N ASP A 141 14.81 -7.31 -3.72
CA ASP A 141 15.74 -8.31 -3.20
C ASP A 141 16.98 -8.53 -4.09
N ALA A 142 16.88 -8.09 -5.34
CA ALA A 142 17.94 -8.16 -6.33
C ALA A 142 17.87 -6.94 -7.26
N PRO A 143 18.99 -6.53 -7.87
CA PRO A 143 18.99 -5.43 -8.83
C PRO A 143 17.98 -5.67 -9.95
N LEU A 144 17.13 -4.68 -10.23
CA LEU A 144 16.24 -4.71 -11.38
C LEU A 144 17.09 -4.55 -12.65
N ILE A 145 17.12 -5.58 -13.48
CA ILE A 145 17.80 -5.53 -14.77
C ILE A 145 16.80 -4.94 -15.78
N GLY A 146 16.96 -3.66 -16.05
CA GLY A 146 16.13 -2.97 -17.04
C GLY A 146 16.25 -3.58 -18.43
N GLY A 147 15.12 -3.73 -19.14
CA GLY A 147 15.09 -4.13 -20.55
C GLY A 147 15.08 -5.62 -20.84
N LEU A 148 15.10 -6.49 -19.83
CA LEU A 148 14.89 -7.91 -20.06
C LEU A 148 13.39 -8.22 -19.96
N ALA A 149 12.81 -8.68 -21.06
CA ALA A 149 11.48 -9.27 -21.01
C ALA A 149 11.51 -10.51 -20.10
N PRO A 150 10.46 -10.76 -19.30
CA PRO A 150 10.37 -11.96 -18.49
C PRO A 150 10.46 -13.17 -19.39
N THR A 151 11.43 -14.05 -19.16
CA THR A 151 11.52 -15.32 -19.85
C THR A 151 10.29 -16.17 -19.48
N LEU A 152 9.66 -16.76 -20.47
CA LEU A 152 8.60 -17.73 -20.27
C LEU A 152 9.12 -18.86 -19.36
N GLY A 153 8.63 -18.95 -18.15
CA GLY A 153 9.09 -19.90 -17.14
C GLY A 153 9.62 -19.28 -15.85
N ALA A 154 9.96 -18.00 -15.84
CA ALA A 154 10.17 -17.27 -14.59
C ALA A 154 8.80 -17.05 -13.93
N ARG A 155 8.50 -17.85 -12.94
CA ARG A 155 7.30 -17.63 -12.13
C ARG A 155 7.43 -16.26 -11.48
N HIS A 156 6.58 -15.33 -11.90
CA HIS A 156 6.35 -14.03 -11.25
C HIS A 156 7.49 -12.99 -11.30
N GLN A 157 8.17 -12.83 -12.44
CA GLN A 157 8.87 -11.56 -12.65
C GLN A 157 7.83 -10.48 -13.01
N LYS A 158 7.53 -9.61 -12.04
CA LYS A 158 6.78 -8.39 -12.32
C LYS A 158 7.70 -7.46 -13.09
N VAL A 159 7.30 -7.08 -14.30
CA VAL A 159 7.94 -6.01 -15.06
C VAL A 159 7.26 -4.71 -14.64
N ILE A 160 8.03 -3.78 -14.14
CA ILE A 160 7.60 -2.41 -13.86
C ILE A 160 7.80 -1.57 -15.10
#